data_5d9597a896a53616ff54d610d403aea3
#
_entry.id   5d9597a896a53616ff54d610d403aea3
#
_cell.length_a   1.000
_cell.length_b   1.000
_cell.length_c   1.000
_cell.angle_alpha   90.00
_cell.angle_beta   90.00
_cell.angle_gamma   90.00
#
_symmetry.space_group_name_H-M   'P 1'
#
loop_
_entity.id
_entity.type
_entity.pdbx_description
1 polymer ?
#
loop_
_entity_poly.entity_id
_entity_poly.type
_entity_poly.pdbx_seq_one_letter_code
_entity_poly.pdbx_strand_id
1 'polypeptide(L)'
;APLDTRRDLDGDGTMADMRSIWKGDLSFGLVNVPVKVYSATESHDRTSHQVDSADGTRIRYRRVREGTDTEVDYAKIANAYETDSGETVIVTKDDLATLPVNRSPEISILEFVPREQVDPIYFDKPYYLEPASKSPKAYTLLAKALEATDRLAVAEFTLRNRTRLAVVRIIDGVMTLQTLLWPDEVRRPDFKFLDTDVELRPQELEMAASLIETMATDFDPSRFEDKYQIELGKLIESKSEGGQAFPETEEPESDDDSEVADLLAALRASVKDRAPQRELAEDAPVKQPRPLAG
;
A
#
# COMPACT_ATOMS: atom_id res chain seq x y z
N ALA A 1 -14.17 14.29 17.03
CA ALA A 1 -14.72 13.09 17.67
C ALA A 1 -13.98 11.90 17.10
N PRO A 2 -13.43 10.97 17.90
CA PRO A 2 -12.75 9.79 17.34
C PRO A 2 -13.81 8.91 16.69
N LEU A 3 -13.53 8.52 15.44
CA LEU A 3 -14.31 7.53 14.70
C LEU A 3 -14.08 6.17 15.35
N ASP A 4 -15.07 5.68 16.08
CA ASP A 4 -15.14 4.30 16.56
C ASP A 4 -15.58 3.41 15.40
N THR A 5 -14.61 3.00 14.57
CA THR A 5 -14.80 2.02 13.51
C THR A 5 -14.23 0.66 13.93
N ARG A 6 -14.73 0.13 15.04
CA ARG A 6 -14.69 -1.33 15.25
C ARG A 6 -15.81 -1.94 14.43
N ARG A 7 -15.56 -2.23 13.17
CA ARG A 7 -16.39 -3.14 12.39
C ARG A 7 -15.67 -4.47 12.29
N ASP A 8 -16.41 -5.46 12.70
CA ASP A 8 -16.15 -6.88 12.58
C ASP A 8 -15.73 -7.21 11.13
N LEU A 9 -14.44 -7.32 10.92
CA LEU A 9 -13.90 -8.05 9.78
C LEU A 9 -13.88 -9.51 10.24
N ASP A 10 -14.94 -10.25 9.91
CA ASP A 10 -15.02 -11.69 10.02
C ASP A 10 -14.03 -12.35 9.04
N GLY A 11 -12.76 -12.15 9.26
CA GLY A 11 -11.64 -12.93 8.78
C GLY A 11 -10.89 -13.38 10.02
N ASP A 12 -11.03 -14.64 10.37
CA ASP A 12 -10.58 -15.33 11.57
C ASP A 12 -9.04 -15.40 11.69
N GLY A 13 -8.37 -14.25 11.58
CA GLY A 13 -6.94 -14.07 11.82
C GLY A 13 -6.71 -13.02 12.90
N THR A 14 -6.94 -13.37 14.17
CA THR A 14 -6.56 -12.49 15.27
C THR A 14 -5.05 -12.29 15.25
N MET A 15 -4.57 -11.08 15.59
CA MET A 15 -3.12 -10.77 15.72
C MET A 15 -2.39 -11.77 16.64
N ALA A 16 -3.12 -12.53 17.46
CA ALA A 16 -2.60 -13.58 18.34
C ALA A 16 -2.00 -14.78 17.56
N ASP A 17 -2.46 -15.06 16.34
CA ASP A 17 -1.96 -16.16 15.49
C ASP A 17 -0.83 -15.75 14.56
N MET A 18 -0.52 -14.44 14.46
CA MET A 18 0.55 -13.94 13.59
C MET A 18 1.93 -14.25 14.17
N ARG A 19 2.77 -14.87 13.34
CA ARG A 19 4.17 -15.12 13.73
C ARG A 19 5.02 -13.87 13.55
N SER A 20 5.71 -13.45 14.63
CA SER A 20 6.67 -12.34 14.52
C SER A 20 7.78 -12.70 13.54
N ILE A 21 8.08 -11.78 12.61
CA ILE A 21 9.12 -11.94 11.59
C ILE A 21 10.50 -11.51 12.09
N TRP A 22 10.55 -10.72 13.17
CA TRP A 22 11.77 -10.19 13.75
C TRP A 22 11.55 -9.80 15.23
N LYS A 23 12.63 -9.83 16.03
CA LYS A 23 12.67 -9.38 17.42
C LYS A 23 13.97 -8.63 17.67
N GLY A 24 13.91 -7.54 18.41
CA GLY A 24 15.06 -6.72 18.78
C GLY A 24 14.63 -5.49 19.56
N ASP A 25 15.47 -4.48 19.53
CA ASP A 25 15.26 -3.25 20.27
C ASP A 25 14.98 -2.07 19.35
N LEU A 26 14.02 -1.24 19.70
CA LEU A 26 13.84 0.09 19.15
C LEU A 26 14.62 1.05 20.03
N SER A 27 15.68 1.67 19.48
CA SER A 27 16.58 2.54 20.23
C SER A 27 16.52 3.98 19.75
N PHE A 28 16.62 4.91 20.72
CA PHE A 28 16.88 6.31 20.47
C PHE A 28 17.69 6.91 21.61
N GLY A 29 18.85 7.42 21.31
CA GLY A 29 19.80 7.88 22.33
C GLY A 29 20.18 6.74 23.28
N LEU A 30 19.86 6.88 24.57
CA LEU A 30 20.15 5.88 25.61
C LEU A 30 18.94 4.99 25.96
N VAL A 31 17.82 5.16 25.25
CA VAL A 31 16.58 4.44 25.55
C VAL A 31 16.43 3.28 24.58
N ASN A 32 16.25 2.07 25.12
CA ASN A 32 15.96 0.86 24.36
C ASN A 32 14.58 0.32 24.74
N VAL A 33 13.78 0.05 23.72
CA VAL A 33 12.43 -0.50 23.86
C VAL A 33 12.39 -1.84 23.13
N PRO A 34 12.38 -2.97 23.85
CA PRO A 34 12.27 -4.28 23.22
C PRO A 34 10.95 -4.44 22.47
N VAL A 35 11.04 -4.84 21.20
CA VAL A 35 9.87 -4.98 20.32
C VAL A 35 9.93 -6.26 19.49
N LYS A 36 8.75 -6.71 19.06
CA LYS A 36 8.57 -7.72 18.01
C LYS A 36 7.95 -7.02 16.80
N VAL A 37 8.34 -7.46 15.62
CA VAL A 37 7.87 -6.92 14.34
C VAL A 37 6.98 -7.95 13.66
N TYR A 38 5.81 -7.50 13.21
CA TYR A 38 4.83 -8.29 12.46
C TYR A 38 4.54 -7.60 11.13
N SER A 39 4.25 -8.36 10.07
CA SER A 39 3.73 -7.75 8.84
C SER A 39 2.38 -7.08 9.14
N ALA A 40 2.21 -5.83 8.73
CA ALA A 40 0.93 -5.13 8.89
C ALA A 40 -0.01 -5.35 7.70
N THR A 41 0.48 -6.02 6.66
CA THR A 41 -0.28 -6.36 5.46
C THR A 41 -0.07 -7.81 5.09
N GLU A 42 -1.06 -8.38 4.48
CA GLU A 42 -1.03 -9.71 3.85
C GLU A 42 -1.39 -9.59 2.36
N SER A 43 -1.07 -10.62 1.59
CA SER A 43 -1.47 -10.62 0.19
C SER A 43 -2.95 -10.97 0.08
N HIS A 44 -3.67 -10.16 -0.69
CA HIS A 44 -5.07 -10.42 -1.04
C HIS A 44 -5.20 -11.51 -2.11
N ASP A 45 -4.10 -11.81 -2.81
CA ASP A 45 -4.08 -12.80 -3.89
C ASP A 45 -4.31 -14.23 -3.39
N ARG A 46 -5.12 -14.97 -4.11
CA ARG A 46 -5.33 -16.40 -3.85
C ARG A 46 -4.05 -17.17 -4.12
N THR A 47 -3.72 -18.09 -3.22
CA THR A 47 -2.57 -18.98 -3.40
C THR A 47 -2.82 -19.92 -4.56
N SER A 48 -1.91 -19.93 -5.54
CA SER A 48 -1.95 -20.85 -6.68
C SER A 48 -0.66 -21.63 -6.82
N HIS A 49 -0.73 -22.77 -7.50
CA HIS A 49 0.41 -23.60 -7.83
C HIS A 49 0.43 -23.85 -9.32
N GLN A 50 1.63 -23.87 -9.89
CA GLN A 50 1.79 -24.27 -11.29
C GLN A 50 1.67 -25.79 -11.41
N VAL A 51 0.83 -26.20 -12.37
CA VAL A 51 0.59 -27.60 -12.68
C VAL A 51 0.68 -27.83 -14.18
N ASP A 52 0.95 -29.08 -14.60
CA ASP A 52 0.79 -29.46 -15.99
C ASP A 52 -0.71 -29.43 -16.33
N SER A 53 -1.07 -28.73 -17.38
CA SER A 53 -2.47 -28.60 -17.81
C SER A 53 -3.09 -29.90 -18.32
N ALA A 54 -2.29 -30.90 -18.67
CA ALA A 54 -2.73 -32.18 -19.20
C ALA A 54 -3.26 -33.11 -18.11
N ASP A 55 -2.63 -33.13 -16.94
CA ASP A 55 -2.91 -34.12 -15.88
C ASP A 55 -2.98 -33.52 -14.46
N GLY A 56 -2.74 -32.20 -14.30
CA GLY A 56 -2.76 -31.54 -13.02
C GLY A 56 -1.52 -31.79 -12.16
N THR A 57 -0.49 -32.44 -12.69
CA THR A 57 0.74 -32.75 -11.95
C THR A 57 1.48 -31.47 -11.57
N ARG A 58 1.86 -31.33 -10.29
CA ARG A 58 2.53 -30.14 -9.77
C ARG A 58 3.93 -29.97 -10.37
N ILE A 59 4.21 -28.78 -10.93
CA ILE A 59 5.52 -28.40 -11.46
C ILE A 59 6.47 -28.05 -10.31
N ARG A 60 7.73 -28.56 -10.39
CA ARG A 60 8.82 -28.23 -9.48
C ARG A 60 9.99 -27.67 -10.26
N TYR A 61 10.67 -26.67 -9.68
CA TYR A 61 11.85 -26.06 -10.29
C TYR A 61 13.12 -26.66 -9.70
N ARG A 62 14.09 -26.96 -10.58
CA ARG A 62 15.45 -27.34 -10.19
C ARG A 62 16.42 -26.26 -10.66
N ARG A 63 17.47 -26.02 -9.88
CA ARG A 63 18.54 -25.09 -10.24
C ARG A 63 19.61 -25.88 -10.99
N VAL A 64 19.74 -25.58 -12.26
CA VAL A 64 20.75 -26.23 -13.13
C VAL A 64 21.76 -25.19 -13.59
N ARG A 65 22.98 -25.67 -13.90
CA ARG A 65 24.03 -24.86 -14.50
C ARG A 65 23.60 -24.51 -15.94
N GLU A 66 23.77 -23.26 -16.34
CA GLU A 66 23.49 -22.80 -17.70
C GLU A 66 24.25 -23.65 -18.74
N GLY A 67 23.55 -23.99 -19.82
CA GLY A 67 24.11 -24.85 -20.90
C GLY A 67 24.26 -26.35 -20.57
N THR A 68 23.84 -26.78 -19.35
CA THR A 68 23.85 -28.18 -18.94
C THR A 68 22.64 -28.49 -18.06
N ASP A 69 22.23 -29.78 -17.98
CA ASP A 69 21.21 -30.25 -17.04
C ASP A 69 21.79 -30.60 -15.64
N THR A 70 23.00 -30.17 -15.37
CA THR A 70 23.66 -30.48 -14.09
C THR A 70 23.04 -29.65 -12.96
N GLU A 71 22.43 -30.32 -12.01
CA GLU A 71 21.85 -29.67 -10.82
C GLU A 71 22.93 -29.07 -9.93
N VAL A 72 22.71 -27.86 -9.43
CA VAL A 72 23.65 -27.15 -8.55
C VAL A 72 23.10 -27.13 -7.14
N ASP A 73 23.87 -27.66 -6.20
CA ASP A 73 23.58 -27.64 -4.79
C ASP A 73 23.43 -26.18 -4.30
N TYR A 74 22.40 -25.90 -3.51
CA TYR A 74 22.12 -24.57 -2.95
C TYR A 74 23.30 -23.99 -2.16
N ALA A 75 24.08 -24.86 -1.49
CA ALA A 75 25.25 -24.43 -0.73
C ALA A 75 26.39 -23.89 -1.62
N LYS A 76 26.41 -24.27 -2.89
CA LYS A 76 27.42 -23.85 -3.88
C LYS A 76 27.00 -22.63 -4.71
N ILE A 77 25.81 -22.09 -4.47
CA ILE A 77 25.32 -20.92 -5.20
C ILE A 77 25.86 -19.66 -4.52
N ALA A 78 26.60 -18.86 -5.27
CA ALA A 78 27.06 -17.51 -4.90
C ALA A 78 26.44 -16.46 -5.82
N ASN A 79 26.55 -15.20 -5.45
CA ASN A 79 26.13 -14.09 -6.30
C ASN A 79 27.32 -13.56 -7.09
N ALA A 80 27.10 -13.22 -8.35
CA ALA A 80 28.05 -12.54 -9.19
C ALA A 80 27.61 -11.10 -9.44
N TYR A 81 28.53 -10.15 -9.36
CA TYR A 81 28.31 -8.74 -9.60
C TYR A 81 29.20 -8.27 -10.74
N GLU A 82 28.66 -7.51 -11.67
CA GLU A 82 29.44 -6.86 -12.72
C GLU A 82 29.95 -5.52 -12.19
N THR A 83 31.24 -5.26 -12.38
CA THR A 83 31.86 -3.96 -12.09
C THR A 83 31.66 -3.00 -13.27
N ASP A 84 31.87 -1.72 -13.04
CA ASP A 84 31.83 -0.71 -14.12
C ASP A 84 32.83 -0.97 -15.26
N SER A 85 33.89 -1.76 -14.98
CA SER A 85 34.87 -2.23 -15.98
C SER A 85 34.40 -3.45 -16.78
N GLY A 86 33.23 -4.05 -16.44
CA GLY A 86 32.70 -5.25 -17.08
C GLY A 86 33.29 -6.56 -16.55
N GLU A 87 34.02 -6.53 -15.43
CA GLU A 87 34.52 -7.74 -14.77
C GLU A 87 33.44 -8.33 -13.87
N THR A 88 33.30 -9.66 -13.88
CA THR A 88 32.38 -10.37 -13.01
C THR A 88 33.08 -10.80 -11.72
N VAL A 89 32.64 -10.31 -10.59
CA VAL A 89 33.15 -10.64 -9.25
C VAL A 89 32.18 -11.55 -8.53
N ILE A 90 32.62 -12.71 -8.11
CA ILE A 90 31.83 -13.65 -7.33
C ILE A 90 31.93 -13.27 -5.85
N VAL A 91 30.77 -13.01 -5.24
CA VAL A 91 30.65 -12.69 -3.80
C VAL A 91 29.96 -13.85 -3.10
N THR A 92 30.68 -14.46 -2.17
CA THR A 92 30.19 -15.58 -1.36
C THR A 92 29.44 -15.09 -0.10
N LYS A 93 28.76 -16.02 0.59
CA LYS A 93 28.15 -15.73 1.89
C LYS A 93 29.18 -15.31 2.95
N ASP A 94 30.39 -15.88 2.88
CA ASP A 94 31.47 -15.55 3.80
C ASP A 94 32.00 -14.13 3.54
N ASP A 95 32.14 -13.73 2.28
CA ASP A 95 32.50 -12.36 1.92
C ASP A 95 31.46 -11.35 2.45
N LEU A 96 30.17 -11.63 2.24
CA LEU A 96 29.10 -10.80 2.81
C LEU A 96 29.15 -10.77 4.34
N ALA A 97 29.67 -11.83 4.96
CA ALA A 97 29.85 -11.88 6.41
C ALA A 97 30.94 -10.93 6.93
N THR A 98 31.87 -10.49 6.11
CA THR A 98 32.94 -9.55 6.47
C THR A 98 32.53 -8.07 6.38
N LEU A 99 31.40 -7.77 5.74
CA LEU A 99 30.95 -6.40 5.61
C LEU A 99 30.73 -5.74 6.99
N PRO A 100 31.21 -4.51 7.19
CA PRO A 100 31.06 -3.78 8.46
C PRO A 100 29.65 -3.17 8.59
N VAL A 101 28.62 -3.99 8.39
CA VAL A 101 27.22 -3.59 8.62
C VAL A 101 26.79 -3.92 10.04
N ASN A 102 26.06 -3.02 10.65
CA ASN A 102 25.49 -3.27 11.97
C ASN A 102 24.50 -4.44 11.88
N ARG A 103 24.87 -5.57 12.52
CA ARG A 103 24.04 -6.79 12.56
C ARG A 103 23.23 -6.91 13.84
N SER A 104 23.33 -5.92 14.70
CA SER A 104 22.49 -5.87 15.90
C SER A 104 21.02 -5.90 15.46
N PRO A 105 20.17 -6.71 16.08
CA PRO A 105 18.73 -6.67 15.83
C PRO A 105 18.13 -5.41 16.48
N GLU A 106 18.35 -4.28 15.81
CA GLU A 106 18.01 -2.95 16.31
C GLU A 106 17.30 -2.14 15.23
N ILE A 107 16.29 -1.38 15.66
CA ILE A 107 15.68 -0.30 14.93
C ILE A 107 16.24 0.98 15.52
N SER A 108 17.22 1.58 14.86
CA SER A 108 17.90 2.79 15.34
C SER A 108 17.18 4.03 14.89
N ILE A 109 16.54 4.77 15.78
CA ILE A 109 15.97 6.09 15.48
C ILE A 109 17.11 7.10 15.32
N LEU A 110 17.15 7.76 14.17
CA LEU A 110 18.16 8.76 13.79
C LEU A 110 17.69 10.16 14.11
N GLU A 111 16.45 10.50 13.75
CA GLU A 111 15.87 11.84 13.89
C GLU A 111 14.34 11.81 13.93
N PHE A 112 13.74 12.97 14.26
CA PHE A 112 12.29 13.17 14.24
C PHE A 112 11.94 14.30 13.29
N VAL A 113 11.10 14.01 12.30
CA VAL A 113 10.72 14.97 11.25
C VAL A 113 9.22 15.25 11.26
N PRO A 114 8.76 16.41 10.79
CA PRO A 114 7.35 16.66 10.52
C PRO A 114 6.80 15.64 9.51
N ARG A 115 5.55 15.20 9.71
CA ARG A 115 4.92 14.17 8.88
C ARG A 115 4.89 14.55 7.39
N GLU A 116 4.60 15.82 7.09
CA GLU A 116 4.48 16.36 5.75
C GLU A 116 5.80 16.40 4.95
N GLN A 117 6.94 16.22 5.62
CA GLN A 117 8.24 16.19 4.93
C GLN A 117 8.57 14.83 4.31
N VAL A 118 7.85 13.78 4.69
CA VAL A 118 8.05 12.45 4.10
C VAL A 118 6.96 12.20 3.06
N ASP A 119 7.32 12.37 1.79
CA ASP A 119 6.40 12.12 0.69
C ASP A 119 5.99 10.64 0.64
N PRO A 120 4.69 10.32 0.46
CA PRO A 120 4.19 8.95 0.34
C PRO A 120 4.89 8.09 -0.73
N ILE A 121 5.51 8.69 -1.75
CA ILE A 121 6.28 7.98 -2.78
C ILE A 121 7.43 7.14 -2.21
N TYR A 122 7.95 7.52 -1.03
CA TYR A 122 9.01 6.77 -0.37
C TYR A 122 8.51 5.55 0.39
N PHE A 123 7.20 5.41 0.67
CA PHE A 123 6.68 4.32 1.48
C PHE A 123 6.71 2.98 0.74
N ASP A 124 7.29 1.95 1.40
CA ASP A 124 7.36 0.57 0.88
C ASP A 124 6.44 -0.34 1.74
N LYS A 125 6.94 -0.99 2.77
CA LYS A 125 6.21 -2.01 3.53
C LYS A 125 5.93 -1.57 4.97
N PRO A 126 4.68 -1.71 5.45
CA PRO A 126 4.32 -1.45 6.83
C PRO A 126 4.48 -2.70 7.71
N TYR A 127 4.86 -2.45 8.97
CA TYR A 127 4.99 -3.47 10.02
C TYR A 127 4.43 -2.94 11.33
N TYR A 128 3.77 -3.78 12.10
CA TYR A 128 3.37 -3.45 13.47
C TYR A 128 4.48 -3.78 14.46
N LEU A 129 4.66 -2.93 15.45
CA LEU A 129 5.58 -3.13 16.56
C LEU A 129 4.80 -3.49 17.82
N GLU A 130 5.04 -4.68 18.38
CA GLU A 130 4.49 -5.11 19.66
C GLU A 130 5.58 -4.99 20.75
N PRO A 131 5.29 -4.46 21.96
CA PRO A 131 6.26 -4.48 23.05
C PRO A 131 6.61 -5.92 23.43
N ALA A 132 7.92 -6.23 23.48
CA ALA A 132 8.40 -7.56 23.87
C ALA A 132 8.65 -7.70 25.38
N SER A 133 8.62 -6.59 26.12
CA SER A 133 8.83 -6.56 27.56
C SER A 133 7.53 -6.82 28.34
N LYS A 134 7.66 -7.37 29.55
CA LYS A 134 6.50 -7.54 30.48
C LYS A 134 5.85 -6.22 30.87
N SER A 135 6.61 -5.11 30.87
CA SER A 135 6.08 -3.77 31.12
C SER A 135 6.11 -2.95 29.83
N PRO A 136 4.96 -2.58 29.27
CA PRO A 136 4.90 -1.78 28.05
C PRO A 136 5.16 -0.28 28.29
N LYS A 137 5.57 0.13 29.50
CA LYS A 137 5.68 1.55 29.90
C LYS A 137 6.56 2.38 28.96
N ALA A 138 7.75 1.89 28.60
CA ALA A 138 8.66 2.61 27.70
C ALA A 138 8.09 2.71 26.27
N TYR A 139 7.49 1.64 25.78
CA TYR A 139 6.77 1.63 24.50
C TYR A 139 5.63 2.66 24.50
N THR A 140 4.75 2.60 25.49
CA THR A 140 3.59 3.51 25.61
C THR A 140 4.02 4.97 25.73
N LEU A 141 5.10 5.25 26.48
CA LEU A 141 5.64 6.59 26.63
C LEU A 141 6.10 7.16 25.27
N LEU A 142 6.88 6.38 24.51
CA LEU A 142 7.36 6.79 23.19
C LEU A 142 6.20 6.95 22.23
N ALA A 143 5.23 6.03 22.20
CA ALA A 143 4.05 6.12 21.34
C ALA A 143 3.27 7.41 21.58
N LYS A 144 2.98 7.73 22.85
CA LYS A 144 2.26 8.96 23.22
C LYS A 144 3.06 10.23 22.91
N ALA A 145 4.38 10.19 23.06
CA ALA A 145 5.23 11.33 22.70
C ALA A 145 5.22 11.60 21.19
N LEU A 146 5.30 10.55 20.37
CA LEU A 146 5.19 10.66 18.90
C LEU A 146 3.81 11.19 18.48
N GLU A 147 2.75 10.66 19.07
CA GLU A 147 1.38 11.10 18.79
C GLU A 147 1.16 12.58 19.17
N ALA A 148 1.62 12.99 20.36
CA ALA A 148 1.46 14.36 20.85
C ALA A 148 2.25 15.40 20.04
N THR A 149 3.35 15.00 19.38
CA THR A 149 4.21 15.90 18.60
C THR A 149 3.91 15.89 17.11
N ASP A 150 3.05 14.99 16.63
CA ASP A 150 2.72 14.74 15.22
C ASP A 150 3.97 14.59 14.34
N ARG A 151 4.98 13.88 14.86
CA ARG A 151 6.24 13.64 14.17
C ARG A 151 6.37 12.19 13.76
N LEU A 152 7.18 11.96 12.72
CA LEU A 152 7.69 10.67 12.32
C LEU A 152 9.09 10.50 12.89
N ALA A 153 9.39 9.32 13.43
CA ALA A 153 10.76 8.98 13.79
C ALA A 153 11.43 8.29 12.62
N VAL A 154 12.42 8.92 12.00
CA VAL A 154 13.25 8.32 10.94
C VAL A 154 14.22 7.35 11.59
N ALA A 155 14.30 6.14 11.05
CA ALA A 155 15.08 5.06 11.61
C ALA A 155 15.78 4.23 10.53
N GLU A 156 16.85 3.55 10.93
CA GLU A 156 17.42 2.44 10.18
C GLU A 156 16.94 1.11 10.77
N PHE A 157 16.57 0.19 9.89
CA PHE A 157 16.05 -1.12 10.24
C PHE A 157 16.74 -2.22 9.42
N THR A 158 17.40 -3.15 10.09
CA THR A 158 18.06 -4.28 9.43
C THR A 158 17.19 -5.54 9.52
N LEU A 159 16.71 -5.98 8.36
CA LEU A 159 15.90 -7.19 8.21
C LEU A 159 16.55 -8.13 7.19
N ARG A 160 16.84 -9.38 7.57
CA ARG A 160 17.44 -10.40 6.69
C ARG A 160 18.72 -9.92 5.99
N ASN A 161 19.64 -9.31 6.73
CA ASN A 161 20.92 -8.77 6.26
C ASN A 161 20.82 -7.58 5.28
N ARG A 162 19.68 -6.90 5.22
CA ARG A 162 19.51 -5.67 4.47
C ARG A 162 19.08 -4.56 5.41
N THR A 163 19.88 -3.50 5.47
CA THR A 163 19.50 -2.27 6.15
C THR A 163 18.58 -1.46 5.23
N ARG A 164 17.49 -0.96 5.80
CA ARG A 164 16.48 -0.15 5.13
C ARG A 164 16.28 1.12 5.91
N LEU A 165 16.00 2.20 5.21
CA LEU A 165 15.44 3.39 5.82
C LEU A 165 13.98 3.10 6.21
N ALA A 166 13.55 3.64 7.32
CA ALA A 166 12.19 3.45 7.82
C ALA A 166 11.71 4.68 8.59
N VAL A 167 10.41 4.77 8.79
CA VAL A 167 9.82 5.71 9.77
C VAL A 167 8.95 4.94 10.75
N VAL A 168 8.98 5.38 12.01
CA VAL A 168 8.03 4.92 13.03
C VAL A 168 6.98 6.00 13.23
N ARG A 169 5.72 5.58 13.16
CA ARG A 169 4.52 6.42 13.36
C ARG A 169 3.48 5.70 14.18
N ILE A 170 2.48 6.41 14.66
CA ILE A 170 1.37 5.82 15.40
C ILE A 170 0.16 5.71 14.47
N ILE A 171 -0.42 4.51 14.41
CA ILE A 171 -1.70 4.23 13.72
C ILE A 171 -2.57 3.46 14.72
N ASP A 172 -3.75 3.96 15.00
CA ASP A 172 -4.73 3.34 15.92
C ASP A 172 -4.13 2.96 17.30
N GLY A 173 -3.22 3.80 17.81
CA GLY A 173 -2.56 3.59 19.09
C GLY A 173 -1.39 2.59 19.06
N VAL A 174 -1.06 2.03 17.89
CA VAL A 174 0.04 1.07 17.72
C VAL A 174 1.21 1.72 16.98
N MET A 175 2.44 1.48 17.46
CA MET A 175 3.62 1.86 16.68
C MET A 175 3.69 1.05 15.40
N THR A 176 3.78 1.75 14.29
CA THR A 176 3.92 1.16 12.96
C THR A 176 5.26 1.58 12.37
N LEU A 177 6.07 0.61 12.02
CA LEU A 177 7.31 0.78 11.27
C LEU A 177 6.99 0.69 9.78
N GLN A 178 7.22 1.77 9.04
CA GLN A 178 7.04 1.84 7.60
C GLN A 178 8.42 1.90 6.95
N THR A 179 8.82 0.88 6.18
CA THR A 179 10.08 0.97 5.42
C THR A 179 9.96 2.03 4.32
N LEU A 180 11.08 2.67 4.04
CA LEU A 180 11.19 3.67 2.99
C LEU A 180 12.13 3.16 1.89
N LEU A 181 11.88 3.61 0.68
CA LEU A 181 12.82 3.55 -0.42
C LEU A 181 13.99 4.49 -0.14
N TRP A 182 15.18 4.14 -0.62
CA TRP A 182 16.31 5.06 -0.62
C TRP A 182 16.07 6.19 -1.63
N PRO A 183 16.65 7.39 -1.43
CA PRO A 183 16.43 8.52 -2.33
C PRO A 183 16.80 8.26 -3.81
N ASP A 184 17.74 7.37 -4.06
CA ASP A 184 18.18 6.95 -5.39
C ASP A 184 17.28 5.88 -6.03
N GLU A 185 16.41 5.22 -5.26
CA GLU A 185 15.40 4.29 -5.79
C GLU A 185 14.20 5.04 -6.39
N VAL A 186 13.99 6.31 -6.01
CA VAL A 186 12.88 7.14 -6.52
C VAL A 186 13.33 7.84 -7.80
N ARG A 187 12.71 7.48 -8.92
CA ARG A 187 12.99 8.08 -10.23
C ARG A 187 12.45 9.50 -10.31
N ARG A 188 13.23 10.41 -10.88
CA ARG A 188 12.73 11.74 -11.22
C ARG A 188 11.84 11.64 -12.46
N PRO A 189 10.68 12.32 -12.48
CA PRO A 189 9.87 12.41 -13.69
C PRO A 189 10.63 13.25 -14.73
N ASP A 190 10.90 12.64 -15.89
CA ASP A 190 11.57 13.28 -17.04
C ASP A 190 10.65 13.10 -18.25
N PHE A 191 9.52 13.80 -18.23
CA PHE A 191 8.53 13.74 -19.30
C PHE A 191 8.57 15.04 -20.10
N LYS A 192 8.63 14.92 -21.44
CA LYS A 192 8.71 16.06 -22.36
C LYS A 192 7.56 17.08 -22.20
N PHE A 193 6.38 16.62 -21.76
CA PHE A 193 5.25 17.54 -21.56
C PHE A 193 5.46 18.52 -20.41
N LEU A 194 6.35 18.21 -19.45
CA LEU A 194 6.67 19.10 -18.33
C LEU A 194 7.36 20.39 -18.79
N ASP A 195 8.03 20.35 -19.95
CA ASP A 195 8.69 21.49 -20.57
C ASP A 195 7.78 22.23 -21.55
N THR A 196 6.52 21.77 -21.70
CA THR A 196 5.55 22.36 -22.63
C THR A 196 4.64 23.33 -21.90
N ASP A 197 4.62 24.58 -22.34
CA ASP A 197 3.68 25.57 -21.82
C ASP A 197 2.29 25.31 -22.44
N VAL A 198 1.36 24.87 -21.60
CA VAL A 198 -0.02 24.58 -22.04
C VAL A 198 -0.95 25.69 -21.56
N GLU A 199 -1.52 26.42 -22.51
CA GLU A 199 -2.46 27.51 -22.22
C GLU A 199 -3.82 26.94 -21.80
N LEU A 200 -4.17 27.11 -20.52
CA LEU A 200 -5.47 26.69 -19.96
C LEU A 200 -6.38 27.91 -19.83
N ARG A 201 -7.64 27.76 -20.26
CA ARG A 201 -8.63 28.81 -20.07
C ARG A 201 -9.16 28.79 -18.64
N PRO A 202 -9.35 29.97 -18.00
CA PRO A 202 -9.88 30.04 -16.64
C PRO A 202 -11.18 29.28 -16.44
N GLN A 203 -12.08 29.30 -17.42
CA GLN A 203 -13.36 28.58 -17.38
C GLN A 203 -13.20 27.04 -17.37
N GLU A 204 -12.17 26.52 -18.03
CA GLU A 204 -11.85 25.08 -18.01
C GLU A 204 -11.38 24.63 -16.63
N LEU A 205 -10.55 25.45 -15.98
CA LEU A 205 -10.09 25.20 -14.61
C LEU A 205 -11.25 25.28 -13.60
N GLU A 206 -12.13 26.30 -13.72
CA GLU A 206 -13.30 26.43 -12.84
C GLU A 206 -14.26 25.23 -12.99
N MET A 207 -14.48 24.76 -14.22
CA MET A 207 -15.34 23.61 -14.49
C MET A 207 -14.73 22.32 -13.93
N ALA A 208 -13.42 22.12 -14.11
CA ALA A 208 -12.72 20.97 -13.54
C ALA A 208 -12.73 21.00 -12.00
N ALA A 209 -12.46 22.16 -11.40
CA ALA A 209 -12.53 22.34 -9.95
C ALA A 209 -13.95 22.05 -9.40
N SER A 210 -14.99 22.56 -10.06
CA SER A 210 -16.38 22.29 -9.66
C SER A 210 -16.74 20.80 -9.74
N LEU A 211 -16.21 20.08 -10.72
CA LEU A 211 -16.41 18.64 -10.82
C LEU A 211 -15.71 17.89 -9.68
N ILE A 212 -14.46 18.26 -9.38
CA ILE A 212 -13.71 17.68 -8.25
C ILE A 212 -14.49 17.88 -6.93
N GLU A 213 -15.00 19.09 -6.68
CA GLU A 213 -15.80 19.39 -5.49
C GLU A 213 -17.10 18.57 -5.44
N THR A 214 -17.74 18.36 -6.58
CA THR A 214 -18.98 17.55 -6.66
C THR A 214 -18.71 16.07 -6.33
N MET A 215 -17.50 15.59 -6.58
CA MET A 215 -17.08 14.21 -6.31
C MET A 215 -16.31 14.07 -4.97
N ALA A 216 -16.01 15.18 -4.29
CA ALA A 216 -15.30 15.16 -3.03
C ALA A 216 -16.10 14.41 -1.95
N THR A 217 -15.44 13.47 -1.29
CA THR A 217 -16.02 12.68 -0.20
C THR A 217 -14.91 12.19 0.71
N ASP A 218 -15.24 11.81 1.94
CA ASP A 218 -14.30 11.18 2.85
C ASP A 218 -13.86 9.81 2.31
N PHE A 219 -12.58 9.50 2.51
CA PHE A 219 -12.04 8.20 2.12
C PHE A 219 -12.56 7.09 3.04
N ASP A 220 -13.33 6.18 2.49
CA ASP A 220 -13.82 4.98 3.15
C ASP A 220 -13.31 3.75 2.38
N PRO A 221 -12.30 3.04 2.90
CA PRO A 221 -11.71 1.88 2.23
C PRO A 221 -12.70 0.73 2.02
N SER A 222 -13.75 0.61 2.85
CA SER A 222 -14.75 -0.45 2.76
C SER A 222 -15.62 -0.38 1.49
N ARG A 223 -15.57 0.76 0.77
CA ARG A 223 -16.30 0.97 -0.49
C ARG A 223 -15.59 0.40 -1.71
N PHE A 224 -14.35 -0.07 -1.55
CA PHE A 224 -13.52 -0.57 -2.65
C PHE A 224 -13.35 -2.09 -2.50
N GLU A 225 -13.69 -2.80 -3.55
CA GLU A 225 -13.58 -4.26 -3.61
C GLU A 225 -12.70 -4.66 -4.79
N ASP A 226 -11.90 -5.72 -4.61
CA ASP A 226 -11.14 -6.30 -5.71
C ASP A 226 -12.07 -7.18 -6.57
N LYS A 227 -12.58 -6.57 -7.64
CA LYS A 227 -13.48 -7.26 -8.59
C LYS A 227 -12.81 -8.45 -9.26
N TYR A 228 -11.49 -8.39 -9.52
CA TYR A 228 -10.76 -9.51 -10.11
C TYR A 228 -10.79 -10.73 -9.20
N GLN A 229 -10.51 -10.57 -7.91
CA GLN A 229 -10.53 -11.68 -6.96
C GLN A 229 -11.94 -12.26 -6.76
N ILE A 230 -12.97 -11.41 -6.82
CA ILE A 230 -14.38 -11.85 -6.77
C ILE A 230 -14.69 -12.70 -8.01
N GLU A 231 -14.40 -12.23 -9.20
CA GLU A 231 -14.69 -12.95 -10.45
C GLU A 231 -13.83 -14.22 -10.59
N LEU A 232 -12.55 -14.17 -10.16
CA LEU A 232 -11.69 -15.36 -10.09
C LEU A 232 -12.28 -16.42 -9.13
N GLY A 233 -12.85 -15.97 -8.01
CA GLY A 233 -13.54 -16.87 -7.06
C GLY A 233 -14.71 -17.59 -7.73
N LYS A 234 -15.59 -16.86 -8.41
CA LYS A 234 -16.73 -17.44 -9.16
C LYS A 234 -16.28 -18.41 -10.25
N LEU A 235 -15.20 -18.07 -10.98
CA LEU A 235 -14.62 -18.95 -12.00
C LEU A 235 -14.12 -20.26 -11.40
N ILE A 236 -13.39 -20.20 -10.29
CA ILE A 236 -12.88 -21.40 -9.61
C ILE A 236 -14.05 -22.28 -9.14
N GLU A 237 -15.07 -21.69 -8.54
CA GLU A 237 -16.27 -22.38 -8.08
C GLU A 237 -17.02 -23.05 -9.23
N SER A 238 -17.29 -22.31 -10.30
CA SER A 238 -17.93 -22.84 -11.52
C SER A 238 -17.14 -24.00 -12.12
N LYS A 239 -15.81 -23.90 -12.20
CA LYS A 239 -14.96 -25.00 -12.70
C LYS A 239 -14.95 -26.22 -11.76
N SER A 240 -15.03 -26.02 -10.45
CA SER A 240 -15.09 -27.12 -9.47
C SER A 240 -16.40 -27.90 -9.56
N GLU A 241 -17.49 -27.22 -9.93
CA GLU A 241 -18.82 -27.82 -10.10
C GLU A 241 -19.04 -28.41 -11.51
N GLY A 242 -18.02 -28.38 -12.39
CA GLY A 242 -18.09 -28.89 -13.76
C GLY A 242 -18.81 -27.96 -14.75
N GLY A 243 -18.99 -26.69 -14.37
CA GLY A 243 -19.57 -25.64 -15.22
C GLY A 243 -18.61 -25.18 -16.32
N GLN A 244 -19.19 -24.52 -17.37
CA GLN A 244 -18.38 -23.83 -18.37
C GLN A 244 -17.91 -22.47 -17.82
N ALA A 245 -16.66 -22.12 -18.09
CA ALA A 245 -16.14 -20.77 -17.79
C ALA A 245 -16.96 -19.69 -18.49
N PHE A 246 -16.96 -18.48 -17.93
CA PHE A 246 -17.72 -17.30 -18.37
C PHE A 246 -17.75 -17.08 -19.90
N PRO A 247 -18.82 -16.47 -20.45
CA PRO A 247 -18.85 -16.07 -21.84
C PRO A 247 -17.71 -15.05 -22.11
N GLU A 248 -17.13 -15.13 -23.30
CA GLU A 248 -16.14 -14.16 -23.76
C GLU A 248 -16.71 -12.75 -23.62
N THR A 249 -15.99 -11.90 -22.90
CA THR A 249 -16.28 -10.47 -22.87
C THR A 249 -15.73 -9.89 -24.16
N GLU A 250 -16.59 -9.35 -25.03
CA GLU A 250 -16.16 -8.61 -26.18
C GLU A 250 -15.29 -7.43 -25.73
N GLU A 251 -14.04 -7.39 -26.18
CA GLU A 251 -13.16 -6.23 -25.93
C GLU A 251 -13.76 -5.01 -26.65
N PRO A 252 -13.86 -3.85 -25.99
CA PRO A 252 -14.26 -2.64 -26.71
C PRO A 252 -13.17 -2.27 -27.70
N GLU A 253 -13.54 -2.14 -28.97
CA GLU A 253 -12.66 -1.64 -30.02
C GLU A 253 -12.14 -0.25 -29.63
N SER A 254 -10.81 -0.08 -29.59
CA SER A 254 -10.15 1.19 -29.31
C SER A 254 -10.17 2.06 -30.56
N ASP A 255 -11.09 3.02 -30.62
CA ASP A 255 -11.03 4.13 -31.56
C ASP A 255 -10.23 5.30 -30.96
N ASP A 256 -9.03 5.46 -31.48
CA ASP A 256 -8.05 6.48 -31.12
C ASP A 256 -8.25 7.69 -32.06
N ASP A 257 -9.02 8.71 -31.67
CA ASP A 257 -8.88 10.10 -32.19
C ASP A 257 -9.92 11.15 -31.70
N SER A 258 -10.48 11.04 -30.49
CA SER A 258 -11.38 12.12 -30.00
C SER A 258 -11.23 12.48 -28.50
N GLU A 259 -10.06 12.27 -27.92
CA GLU A 259 -9.86 12.26 -26.46
C GLU A 259 -10.32 13.51 -25.70
N VAL A 260 -10.25 14.69 -26.27
CA VAL A 260 -10.61 15.93 -25.53
C VAL A 260 -12.11 16.28 -25.64
N ALA A 261 -12.72 16.03 -26.79
CA ALA A 261 -14.15 16.26 -26.99
C ALA A 261 -15.00 15.23 -26.23
N ASP A 262 -14.55 13.97 -26.22
CA ASP A 262 -15.20 12.89 -25.49
C ASP A 262 -15.02 13.00 -23.98
N LEU A 263 -13.88 13.48 -23.52
CA LEU A 263 -13.67 13.76 -22.08
C LEU A 263 -14.64 14.82 -21.58
N LEU A 264 -14.82 15.92 -22.33
CA LEU A 264 -15.78 16.98 -21.99
C LEU A 264 -17.24 16.52 -22.10
N ALA A 265 -17.55 15.64 -23.05
CA ALA A 265 -18.89 15.05 -23.18
C ALA A 265 -19.18 14.06 -22.06
N ALA A 266 -18.21 13.21 -21.70
CA ALA A 266 -18.30 12.27 -20.58
C ALA A 266 -18.41 12.99 -19.23
N LEU A 267 -17.66 14.07 -19.03
CA LEU A 267 -17.75 14.94 -17.85
C LEU A 267 -19.12 15.56 -17.71
N ARG A 268 -19.72 16.09 -18.81
CA ARG A 268 -21.08 16.65 -18.80
C ARG A 268 -22.17 15.60 -18.55
N ALA A 269 -22.00 14.40 -19.09
CA ALA A 269 -22.93 13.30 -18.84
C ALA A 269 -22.89 12.81 -17.39
N SER A 270 -21.71 12.69 -16.81
CA SER A 270 -21.51 12.28 -15.40
C SER A 270 -22.10 13.27 -14.38
N VAL A 271 -22.04 14.56 -14.66
CA VAL A 271 -22.67 15.61 -13.83
C VAL A 271 -24.19 15.52 -13.91
N LYS A 272 -24.75 15.18 -15.07
CA LYS A 272 -26.20 15.12 -15.27
C LYS A 272 -26.85 13.89 -14.63
N ASP A 273 -26.15 12.76 -14.56
CA ASP A 273 -26.64 11.51 -13.95
C ASP A 273 -26.55 11.51 -12.42
N ARG A 274 -25.76 12.39 -11.82
CA ARG A 274 -25.59 12.48 -10.36
C ARG A 274 -26.28 13.65 -9.67
N ALA A 275 -27.07 14.44 -10.40
CA ALA A 275 -27.89 15.47 -9.76
C ALA A 275 -28.96 14.78 -8.89
N PRO A 276 -28.99 15.03 -7.56
CA PRO A 276 -30.02 14.47 -6.72
C PRO A 276 -31.38 15.02 -7.18
N GLN A 277 -32.34 14.12 -7.44
CA GLN A 277 -33.74 14.49 -7.58
C GLN A 277 -34.17 15.16 -6.27
N ARG A 278 -34.15 16.49 -6.25
CA ARG A 278 -34.87 17.27 -5.25
C ARG A 278 -36.35 17.06 -5.52
N GLU A 279 -37.01 16.19 -4.75
CA GLU A 279 -38.44 16.16 -4.61
C GLU A 279 -38.93 17.57 -4.26
N LEU A 280 -39.71 18.13 -5.15
CA LEU A 280 -40.51 19.33 -4.90
C LEU A 280 -41.52 18.97 -3.82
N ALA A 281 -41.25 19.35 -2.58
CA ALA A 281 -42.26 19.36 -1.53
C ALA A 281 -43.28 20.47 -1.89
N GLU A 282 -44.49 20.02 -2.22
CA GLU A 282 -45.67 20.83 -2.50
C GLU A 282 -46.03 21.75 -1.35
N ASP A 283 -46.39 22.95 -1.74
CA ASP A 283 -47.00 24.06 -1.06
C ASP A 283 -48.04 23.64 0.02
N ALA A 284 -47.76 24.00 1.28
CA ALA A 284 -48.79 24.05 2.33
C ALA A 284 -49.22 25.50 2.54
N PRO A 285 -50.52 25.81 2.54
CA PRO A 285 -51.00 27.20 2.56
C PRO A 285 -50.77 27.85 3.93
N VAL A 286 -50.21 29.06 3.91
CA VAL A 286 -50.02 29.97 5.04
C VAL A 286 -51.38 30.44 5.57
N LYS A 287 -51.71 30.06 6.81
CA LYS A 287 -52.83 30.64 7.57
C LYS A 287 -52.51 32.07 8.01
N GLN A 288 -53.28 33.01 7.52
CA GLN A 288 -53.27 34.41 7.98
C GLN A 288 -53.70 34.51 9.46
N PRO A 289 -53.08 35.37 10.27
CA PRO A 289 -53.59 35.70 11.63
C PRO A 289 -54.77 36.65 11.58
N ARG A 290 -55.80 36.35 12.36
CA ARG A 290 -56.96 37.18 12.62
C ARG A 290 -56.59 38.44 13.42
N PRO A 291 -57.21 39.61 13.17
CA PRO A 291 -57.00 40.79 13.97
C PRO A 291 -57.78 40.70 15.31
N LEU A 292 -57.12 41.09 16.38
CA LEU A 292 -57.72 41.31 17.69
C LEU A 292 -58.49 42.65 17.67
N ALA A 293 -59.74 42.57 17.97
CA ALA A 293 -60.56 43.68 18.27
C ALA A 293 -60.68 43.86 19.80
N GLY A 294 -60.64 45.09 20.25
CA GLY A 294 -60.99 45.51 21.59
C GLY A 294 -59.88 46.18 22.37
#